data_e73d4436893b78e7f9a4caf40f4f7514
#
_entry.id   e73d4436893b78e7f9a4caf40f4f7514
#
_cell.length_a   1.000
_cell.length_b   1.000
_cell.length_c   1.000
_cell.angle_alpha   90.00
_cell.angle_beta   90.00
_cell.angle_gamma   90.00
#
_symmetry.space_group_name_H-M   'P 1'
#
loop_
_entity.id
_entity.type
_entity.pdbx_description
1 polymer ?
#
loop_
_entity_poly.entity_id
_entity_poly.type
_entity_poly.pdbx_seq_one_letter_code
_entity_poly.pdbx_strand_id
1 'polypeptide(L)' 'CSSDLVFEIFIALLQAFIYTVLSCIYLGDALHSH' A
#
# COMPACT_ATOMS: atom_id res chain seq x y z
N CYS A 1 -12.32 12.23 -17.90
CA CYS A 1 -13.37 12.54 -16.92
C CYS A 1 -12.77 12.80 -15.56
N SER A 2 -13.25 13.86 -14.90
CA SER A 2 -12.73 14.20 -13.57
C SER A 2 -13.02 13.08 -12.58
N SER A 3 -14.14 12.43 -12.70
CA SER A 3 -14.50 11.35 -11.79
C SER A 3 -13.48 10.23 -11.82
N ASP A 4 -13.04 9.89 -13.01
CA ASP A 4 -12.05 8.82 -13.18
C ASP A 4 -10.73 9.18 -12.51
N LEU A 5 -10.31 10.42 -12.65
CA LEU A 5 -9.07 10.87 -12.06
C LEU A 5 -9.14 10.82 -10.54
N VAL A 6 -10.23 11.29 -9.97
CA VAL A 6 -10.41 11.25 -8.52
C VAL A 6 -10.44 9.82 -8.03
N PHE A 7 -11.15 8.96 -8.73
CA PHE A 7 -11.24 7.55 -8.36
C PHE A 7 -9.87 6.89 -8.43
N GLU A 8 -9.11 7.20 -9.46
CA GLU A 8 -7.77 6.65 -9.64
C GLU A 8 -6.86 7.06 -8.49
N ILE A 9 -6.90 8.35 -8.14
CA ILE A 9 -6.09 8.84 -7.04
C ILE A 9 -6.48 8.15 -5.74
N PHE A 10 -7.76 7.97 -5.51
CA PHE A 10 -8.26 7.30 -4.32
C PHE A 10 -7.72 5.88 -4.25
N ILE A 11 -7.80 5.15 -5.36
CA ILE A 11 -7.31 3.77 -5.40
C ILE A 11 -5.80 3.73 -5.19
N ALA A 12 -5.08 4.68 -5.78
CA ALA A 12 -3.63 4.73 -5.62
C ALA A 12 -3.25 4.93 -4.17
N LEU A 13 -3.95 5.80 -3.48
CA LEU A 13 -3.69 6.03 -2.06
C LEU A 13 -3.96 4.78 -1.24
N LEU A 14 -5.05 4.09 -1.52
CA LEU A 14 -5.36 2.85 -0.83
C LEU A 14 -4.28 1.81 -1.05
N GLN A 15 -3.84 1.68 -2.29
CA GLN A 15 -2.80 0.70 -2.61
C GLN A 15 -1.49 1.04 -1.93
N ALA A 16 -1.14 2.32 -1.90
CA ALA A 16 0.09 2.75 -1.24
C ALA A 16 0.04 2.42 0.24
N PHE A 17 -1.10 2.62 0.87
CA PHE A 17 -1.28 2.30 2.28
C PHE A 17 -1.10 0.80 2.52
N ILE A 18 -1.76 -0.02 1.71
CA ILE A 18 -1.68 -1.46 1.85
C ILE A 18 -0.24 -1.94 1.63
N TYR A 19 0.41 -1.44 0.61
CA TYR A 19 1.78 -1.84 0.31
C TYR A 19 2.73 -1.46 1.43
N THR A 20 2.54 -0.30 2.00
CA THR A 20 3.37 0.15 3.11
C THR A 20 3.20 -0.77 4.31
N VAL A 21 1.97 -1.12 4.63
CA VAL A 21 1.68 -2.00 5.75
C VAL A 21 2.27 -3.38 5.51
N LEU A 22 2.10 -3.91 4.31
CA LEU A 22 2.65 -5.22 3.96
C LEU A 22 4.16 -5.23 4.03
N SER A 23 4.78 -4.16 3.54
CA SER A 23 6.24 -4.04 3.60
C SER A 23 6.73 -4.07 5.04
N CYS A 24 6.05 -3.35 5.90
CA CYS A 24 6.42 -3.32 7.31
C CYS A 24 6.29 -4.71 7.94
N ILE A 25 5.19 -5.39 7.65
CA ILE A 25 4.94 -6.71 8.20
C ILE A 25 5.98 -7.71 7.69
N TYR A 26 6.22 -7.72 6.40
CA TYR A 26 7.16 -8.66 5.80
C TYR A 26 8.59 -8.37 6.25
N LEU A 27 8.94 -7.10 6.34
CA LEU A 27 10.27 -6.73 6.77
C LEU A 27 10.49 -7.14 8.22
N GLY A 28 9.50 -6.89 9.06
CA GLY A 28 9.58 -7.31 10.45
C GLY A 28 9.73 -8.81 10.58
N ASP A 29 8.95 -9.55 9.79
CA ASP A 29 9.01 -11.00 9.81
C ASP A 29 10.38 -11.49 9.33
N ALA A 30 10.90 -10.87 8.28
CA ALA A 30 12.20 -11.25 7.75
C ALA A 30 13.31 -10.99 8.76
N LEU A 31 13.21 -9.91 9.50
CA LEU A 31 14.20 -9.58 10.50
C LEU A 31 14.12 -10.51 11.70
N HIS A 32 12.91 -10.90 12.06
CA HIS A 32 12.70 -11.79 13.20
C HIS A 32 12.90 -13.25 12.84
N SER A 33 12.70 -13.57 11.60
CA SER A 33 12.84 -14.95 11.14
C SER A 33 14.31 -15.28 10.94
N HIS A 34 14.74 -16.31 11.56
CA HIS A 34 16.11 -16.79 11.36
C HIS A 34 16.25 -18.25 11.64
#